data_bcf08f6e6e443a5707c49b6fe0b6e3b9
#
_entry.id   bcf08f6e6e443a5707c49b6fe0b6e3b9
#
_cell.length_a   1.000
_cell.length_b   1.000
_cell.length_c   1.000
_cell.angle_alpha   90.00
_cell.angle_beta   90.00
_cell.angle_gamma   90.00
#
_symmetry.space_group_name_H-M   'P 1'
#
loop_
_entity.id
_entity.type
_entity.pdbx_description
1 polymer ?
#
loop_
_entity_poly.entity_id
_entity_poly.type
_entity_poly.pdbx_seq_one_letter_code
_entity_poly.pdbx_strand_id
1 'polypeptide(L)'
;MTTQAGHEEQPLRLRNFHITFFAIVLGMAGFTLAIQKGGELFPVLELTSDWLLYFTLGLFGLVSLVYLAKAVSHPDTIRKEWNHPIKINFFPLIAKIFLVLSVVYLERNMQISYYAWVTGVVLQLLASVFIISSWINQSHFKIEHMTPGWFIPIVGAIIVPIAGVKHGFLEISWFFFAVGIIFWIALFTIVMYRMIFHASIPDRLLP
;
A
#
# COMPACT_ATOMS: atom_id res chain seq x y z
N MET A 1 10.73 -5.87 45.97
CA MET A 1 11.08 -6.90 44.99
C MET A 1 10.15 -6.69 43.79
N THR A 2 10.58 -5.88 42.82
CA THR A 2 9.86 -5.59 41.59
C THR A 2 10.31 -6.60 40.54
N THR A 3 9.45 -7.55 40.22
CA THR A 3 9.67 -8.54 39.17
C THR A 3 9.60 -7.80 37.84
N GLN A 4 10.74 -7.59 37.18
CA GLN A 4 10.80 -7.20 35.77
C GLN A 4 10.19 -8.34 34.96
N ALA A 5 9.01 -8.09 34.35
CA ALA A 5 8.47 -8.94 33.32
C ALA A 5 9.43 -8.85 32.13
N GLY A 6 10.24 -9.91 31.95
CA GLY A 6 11.08 -10.05 30.77
C GLY A 6 10.22 -10.00 29.53
N HIS A 7 10.49 -9.05 28.63
CA HIS A 7 10.03 -9.12 27.25
C HIS A 7 10.70 -10.35 26.62
N GLU A 8 10.00 -11.49 26.63
CA GLU A 8 10.37 -12.62 25.77
C GLU A 8 10.29 -12.12 24.32
N GLU A 9 11.44 -11.92 23.71
CA GLU A 9 11.55 -11.73 22.26
C GLU A 9 10.93 -12.97 21.59
N GLN A 10 9.72 -12.80 21.08
CA GLN A 10 9.07 -13.88 20.35
C GLN A 10 9.90 -14.16 19.09
N PRO A 11 10.33 -15.41 18.88
CA PRO A 11 11.17 -15.75 17.73
C PRO A 11 10.47 -15.30 16.45
N LEU A 12 11.25 -14.75 15.49
CA LEU A 12 10.82 -14.36 14.16
C LEU A 12 10.18 -15.58 13.46
N ARG A 13 8.90 -15.80 13.70
CA ARG A 13 8.14 -16.87 13.05
C ARG A 13 7.49 -16.28 11.80
N LEU A 14 7.49 -17.03 10.72
CA LEU A 14 6.84 -16.68 9.45
C LEU A 14 5.38 -16.21 9.67
N ARG A 15 4.70 -16.76 10.66
CA ARG A 15 3.36 -16.33 11.10
C ARG A 15 3.24 -14.85 11.45
N ASN A 16 4.32 -14.23 11.95
CA ASN A 16 4.33 -12.84 12.41
C ASN A 16 4.71 -11.86 11.30
N PHE A 17 4.97 -12.34 10.08
CA PHE A 17 5.24 -11.48 8.94
C PHE A 17 3.93 -10.88 8.41
N HIS A 18 3.70 -9.57 8.62
CA HIS A 18 2.44 -8.91 8.31
C HIS A 18 2.41 -8.34 6.89
N ILE A 19 1.20 -8.17 6.32
CA ILE A 19 0.97 -7.48 5.03
C ILE A 19 1.55 -6.06 5.03
N THR A 20 1.65 -5.42 6.19
CA THR A 20 2.19 -4.06 6.35
C THR A 20 3.66 -3.93 5.91
N PHE A 21 4.44 -5.02 5.85
CA PHE A 21 5.81 -4.99 5.33
C PHE A 21 5.90 -4.52 3.88
N PHE A 22 4.83 -4.67 3.10
CA PHE A 22 4.78 -4.08 1.76
C PHE A 22 4.84 -2.55 1.77
N ALA A 23 4.56 -1.88 2.89
CA ALA A 23 4.73 -0.43 3.02
C ALA A 23 6.21 -0.01 2.88
N ILE A 24 7.15 -0.85 3.33
CA ILE A 24 8.59 -0.60 3.16
C ILE A 24 8.93 -0.60 1.66
N VAL A 25 8.42 -1.58 0.92
CA VAL A 25 8.63 -1.68 -0.53
C VAL A 25 8.03 -0.48 -1.25
N LEU A 26 6.80 -0.08 -0.89
CA LEU A 26 6.15 1.10 -1.47
C LEU A 26 6.94 2.37 -1.18
N GLY A 27 7.45 2.54 0.05
CA GLY A 27 8.33 3.65 0.42
C GLY A 27 9.61 3.70 -0.42
N MET A 28 10.27 2.54 -0.61
CA MET A 28 11.44 2.43 -1.47
C MET A 28 11.13 2.71 -2.94
N ALA A 29 10.00 2.24 -3.47
CA ALA A 29 9.57 2.54 -4.83
C ALA A 29 9.32 4.06 -5.02
N GLY A 30 8.67 4.70 -4.06
CA GLY A 30 8.46 6.15 -4.04
C GLY A 30 9.79 6.93 -3.95
N PHE A 31 10.72 6.46 -3.12
CA PHE A 31 12.05 7.06 -3.01
C PHE A 31 12.85 6.89 -4.31
N THR A 32 12.81 5.72 -4.94
CA THR A 32 13.42 5.49 -6.26
C THR A 32 12.87 6.48 -7.30
N LEU A 33 11.54 6.68 -7.34
CA LEU A 33 10.91 7.65 -8.23
C LEU A 33 11.36 9.08 -7.95
N ALA A 34 11.47 9.46 -6.67
CA ALA A 34 11.91 10.81 -6.27
C ALA A 34 13.37 11.07 -6.71
N ILE A 35 14.27 10.11 -6.50
CA ILE A 35 15.67 10.21 -6.93
C ILE A 35 15.78 10.23 -8.47
N GLN A 36 14.96 9.43 -9.18
CA GLN A 36 14.89 9.48 -10.64
C GLN A 36 14.50 10.86 -11.15
N LYS A 37 13.45 11.45 -10.58
CA LYS A 37 13.04 12.82 -10.94
C LYS A 37 14.05 13.88 -10.52
N GLY A 38 14.78 13.66 -9.43
CA GLY A 38 15.93 14.51 -9.06
C GLY A 38 17.08 14.42 -10.06
N GLY A 39 17.26 13.27 -10.73
CA GLY A 39 18.27 13.06 -11.77
C GLY A 39 18.09 13.98 -12.99
N GLU A 40 16.88 14.40 -13.31
CA GLU A 40 16.61 15.39 -14.36
C GLU A 40 17.29 16.75 -14.09
N LEU A 41 17.50 17.08 -12.81
CA LEU A 41 18.15 18.32 -12.37
C LEU A 41 19.63 18.10 -12.02
N PHE A 42 19.95 16.93 -11.47
CA PHE A 42 21.28 16.58 -10.96
C PHE A 42 21.74 15.23 -11.53
N PRO A 43 22.54 15.21 -12.61
CA PRO A 43 22.91 13.97 -13.31
C PRO A 43 23.58 12.88 -12.43
N VAL A 44 24.21 13.28 -11.33
CA VAL A 44 24.80 12.33 -10.36
C VAL A 44 23.75 11.40 -9.72
N LEU A 45 22.49 11.81 -9.67
CA LEU A 45 21.39 11.02 -9.09
C LEU A 45 20.86 9.95 -10.07
N GLU A 46 21.13 10.07 -11.35
CA GLU A 46 20.65 9.12 -12.36
C GLU A 46 21.16 7.70 -12.09
N LEU A 47 22.48 7.55 -11.93
CA LEU A 47 23.08 6.25 -11.58
C LEU A 47 22.56 5.71 -10.23
N THR A 48 22.34 6.59 -9.27
CA THR A 48 21.81 6.23 -7.96
C THR A 48 20.37 5.68 -8.09
N SER A 49 19.56 6.25 -8.99
CA SER A 49 18.18 5.81 -9.21
C SER A 49 18.10 4.39 -9.79
N ASP A 50 19.07 3.98 -10.61
CA ASP A 50 19.13 2.63 -11.17
C ASP A 50 19.46 1.58 -10.08
N TRP A 51 20.44 1.86 -9.24
CA TRP A 51 20.75 1.00 -8.10
C TRP A 51 19.57 0.87 -7.13
N LEU A 52 18.89 1.97 -6.85
CA LEU A 52 17.69 1.98 -6.01
C LEU A 52 16.56 1.18 -6.64
N LEU A 53 16.38 1.23 -7.97
CA LEU A 53 15.39 0.45 -8.67
C LEU A 53 15.65 -1.05 -8.51
N TYR A 54 16.88 -1.52 -8.77
CA TYR A 54 17.23 -2.93 -8.60
C TYR A 54 17.08 -3.38 -7.15
N PHE A 55 17.48 -2.55 -6.20
CA PHE A 55 17.28 -2.83 -4.78
C PHE A 55 15.78 -2.93 -4.43
N THR A 56 14.96 -2.01 -4.93
CA THR A 56 13.50 -2.01 -4.72
C THR A 56 12.85 -3.26 -5.31
N LEU A 57 13.25 -3.68 -6.51
CA LEU A 57 12.75 -4.91 -7.14
C LEU A 57 13.16 -6.15 -6.35
N GLY A 58 14.42 -6.22 -5.91
CA GLY A 58 14.91 -7.30 -5.06
C GLY A 58 14.16 -7.37 -3.72
N LEU A 59 13.93 -6.23 -3.09
CA LEU A 59 13.15 -6.13 -1.85
C LEU A 59 11.69 -6.54 -2.08
N PHE A 60 11.08 -6.11 -3.19
CA PHE A 60 9.71 -6.51 -3.56
C PHE A 60 9.62 -8.02 -3.77
N GLY A 61 10.59 -8.61 -4.48
CA GLY A 61 10.68 -10.06 -4.67
C GLY A 61 10.81 -10.80 -3.35
N LEU A 62 11.72 -10.36 -2.47
CA LEU A 62 11.95 -10.98 -1.18
C LEU A 62 10.69 -10.93 -0.29
N VAL A 63 10.10 -9.75 -0.12
CA VAL A 63 8.87 -9.56 0.69
C VAL A 63 7.72 -10.39 0.13
N SER A 64 7.57 -10.42 -1.21
CA SER A 64 6.54 -11.22 -1.88
C SER A 64 6.74 -12.72 -1.67
N LEU A 65 7.96 -13.23 -1.79
CA LEU A 65 8.28 -14.63 -1.55
C LEU A 65 8.01 -15.06 -0.10
N VAL A 66 8.43 -14.23 0.86
CA VAL A 66 8.19 -14.50 2.29
C VAL A 66 6.68 -14.49 2.59
N TYR A 67 5.95 -13.51 2.03
CA TYR A 67 4.50 -13.42 2.24
C TYR A 67 3.75 -14.56 1.54
N LEU A 68 4.18 -14.98 0.35
CA LEU A 68 3.64 -16.14 -0.36
C LEU A 68 3.91 -17.45 0.41
N ALA A 69 5.13 -17.64 0.92
CA ALA A 69 5.46 -18.77 1.77
C ALA A 69 4.57 -18.83 3.02
N LYS A 70 4.30 -17.66 3.64
CA LYS A 70 3.33 -17.57 4.74
C LYS A 70 1.91 -17.92 4.28
N ALA A 71 1.47 -17.43 3.12
CA ALA A 71 0.12 -17.69 2.60
C ALA A 71 -0.12 -19.18 2.36
N VAL A 72 0.90 -19.90 1.87
CA VAL A 72 0.84 -21.35 1.64
C VAL A 72 0.91 -22.12 2.95
N SER A 73 1.82 -21.75 3.87
CA SER A 73 2.06 -22.51 5.10
C SER A 73 1.07 -22.19 6.22
N HIS A 74 0.50 -20.97 6.25
CA HIS A 74 -0.37 -20.49 7.32
C HIS A 74 -1.57 -19.69 6.76
N PRO A 75 -2.46 -20.30 5.95
CA PRO A 75 -3.60 -19.59 5.33
C PRO A 75 -4.58 -19.04 6.37
N ASP A 76 -4.68 -19.67 7.53
CA ASP A 76 -5.46 -19.21 8.68
C ASP A 76 -5.03 -17.80 9.15
N THR A 77 -3.74 -17.53 9.10
CA THR A 77 -3.18 -16.22 9.50
C THR A 77 -3.51 -15.13 8.49
N ILE A 78 -3.45 -15.45 7.20
CA ILE A 78 -3.87 -14.52 6.13
C ILE A 78 -5.35 -14.16 6.27
N ARG A 79 -6.21 -15.18 6.55
CA ARG A 79 -7.64 -14.94 6.80
C ARG A 79 -7.88 -14.05 8.02
N LYS A 80 -7.07 -14.20 9.07
CA LYS A 80 -7.13 -13.31 10.25
C LYS A 80 -6.70 -11.87 9.91
N GLU A 81 -5.65 -11.69 9.08
CA GLU A 81 -5.24 -10.36 8.61
C GLU A 81 -6.34 -9.71 7.76
N TRP A 82 -6.97 -10.48 6.87
CA TRP A 82 -8.07 -10.00 6.03
C TRP A 82 -9.29 -9.56 6.84
N ASN A 83 -9.63 -10.29 7.89
CA ASN A 83 -10.76 -9.95 8.76
C ASN A 83 -10.41 -8.91 9.85
N HIS A 84 -9.17 -8.44 9.92
CA HIS A 84 -8.75 -7.46 10.92
C HIS A 84 -9.06 -6.04 10.41
N PRO A 85 -9.80 -5.20 11.17
CA PRO A 85 -10.34 -3.92 10.71
C PRO A 85 -9.29 -2.89 10.26
N ILE A 86 -8.05 -3.03 10.71
CA ILE A 86 -6.93 -2.17 10.31
C ILE A 86 -6.09 -2.84 9.22
N LYS A 87 -5.72 -4.13 9.39
CA LYS A 87 -4.79 -4.81 8.48
C LYS A 87 -5.35 -5.02 7.07
N ILE A 88 -6.67 -5.16 6.91
CA ILE A 88 -7.33 -5.28 5.60
C ILE A 88 -6.99 -4.12 4.68
N ASN A 89 -6.82 -2.91 5.23
CA ASN A 89 -6.54 -1.71 4.46
C ASN A 89 -5.13 -1.69 3.84
N PHE A 90 -4.24 -2.59 4.22
CA PHE A 90 -2.87 -2.66 3.71
C PHE A 90 -2.71 -3.64 2.52
N PHE A 91 -3.69 -4.49 2.23
CA PHE A 91 -3.62 -5.38 1.06
C PHE A 91 -3.45 -4.65 -0.27
N PRO A 92 -4.05 -3.46 -0.50
CA PRO A 92 -3.84 -2.70 -1.73
C PRO A 92 -2.42 -2.13 -1.91
N LEU A 93 -1.53 -2.24 -0.91
CA LEU A 93 -0.13 -1.83 -1.07
C LEU A 93 0.54 -2.53 -2.25
N ILE A 94 0.22 -3.81 -2.48
CA ILE A 94 0.75 -4.59 -3.60
C ILE A 94 0.38 -3.92 -4.93
N ALA A 95 -0.90 -3.53 -5.09
CA ALA A 95 -1.37 -2.82 -6.27
C ALA A 95 -0.61 -1.49 -6.46
N LYS A 96 -0.41 -0.75 -5.37
CA LYS A 96 0.29 0.54 -5.41
C LYS A 96 1.76 0.42 -5.76
N ILE A 97 2.45 -0.64 -5.32
CA ILE A 97 3.83 -0.90 -5.72
C ILE A 97 3.89 -1.06 -7.24
N PHE A 98 2.99 -1.84 -7.86
CA PHE A 98 2.92 -1.96 -9.31
C PHE A 98 2.65 -0.62 -9.99
N LEU A 99 1.73 0.19 -9.45
CA LEU A 99 1.41 1.52 -10.01
C LEU A 99 2.60 2.48 -9.90
N VAL A 100 3.32 2.53 -8.77
CA VAL A 100 4.51 3.38 -8.63
C VAL A 100 5.65 2.89 -9.52
N LEU A 101 5.88 1.57 -9.58
CA LEU A 101 6.87 1.00 -10.49
C LEU A 101 6.52 1.28 -11.95
N SER A 102 5.24 1.30 -12.33
CA SER A 102 4.84 1.69 -13.68
C SER A 102 5.30 3.11 -14.02
N VAL A 103 5.19 4.04 -13.06
CA VAL A 103 5.67 5.42 -13.24
C VAL A 103 7.19 5.47 -13.37
N VAL A 104 7.92 4.71 -12.53
CA VAL A 104 9.39 4.60 -12.60
C VAL A 104 9.85 4.09 -13.98
N TYR A 105 9.09 3.15 -14.57
CA TYR A 105 9.43 2.57 -15.87
C TYR A 105 8.97 3.38 -17.09
N LEU A 106 8.18 4.45 -16.94
CA LEU A 106 7.69 5.27 -18.08
C LEU A 106 8.80 5.75 -18.99
N GLU A 107 9.94 6.15 -18.43
CA GLU A 107 11.08 6.69 -19.18
C GLU A 107 12.14 5.62 -19.49
N ARG A 108 12.14 4.49 -18.79
CA ARG A 108 13.09 3.40 -18.97
C ARG A 108 12.63 2.34 -19.96
N ASN A 109 11.37 1.89 -19.81
CA ASN A 109 10.80 0.86 -20.68
C ASN A 109 9.26 0.95 -20.64
N MET A 110 8.70 1.53 -21.70
CA MET A 110 7.27 1.76 -21.83
C MET A 110 6.44 0.46 -21.77
N GLN A 111 6.98 -0.65 -22.25
CA GLN A 111 6.28 -1.93 -22.24
C GLN A 111 6.19 -2.52 -20.82
N ILE A 112 7.28 -2.48 -20.05
CA ILE A 112 7.27 -2.89 -18.63
C ILE A 112 6.34 -1.99 -17.83
N SER A 113 6.41 -0.67 -18.07
CA SER A 113 5.49 0.32 -17.48
C SER A 113 4.03 -0.05 -17.73
N TYR A 114 3.68 -0.37 -18.97
CA TYR A 114 2.33 -0.74 -19.36
C TYR A 114 1.81 -1.98 -18.60
N TYR A 115 2.58 -3.07 -18.59
CA TYR A 115 2.18 -4.28 -17.89
C TYR A 115 2.09 -4.08 -16.37
N ALA A 116 3.03 -3.33 -15.79
CA ALA A 116 2.97 -2.98 -14.38
C ALA A 116 1.71 -2.13 -14.08
N TRP A 117 1.40 -1.15 -14.93
CA TRP A 117 0.21 -0.32 -14.81
C TRP A 117 -1.09 -1.14 -14.88
N VAL A 118 -1.25 -1.98 -15.91
CA VAL A 118 -2.44 -2.84 -16.07
C VAL A 118 -2.62 -3.74 -14.84
N THR A 119 -1.55 -4.41 -14.41
CA THR A 119 -1.57 -5.25 -13.22
C THR A 119 -1.99 -4.45 -11.98
N GLY A 120 -1.37 -3.29 -11.79
CA GLY A 120 -1.68 -2.40 -10.67
C GLY A 120 -3.12 -1.91 -10.68
N VAL A 121 -3.66 -1.53 -11.84
CA VAL A 121 -5.06 -1.07 -12.02
C VAL A 121 -6.05 -2.17 -11.68
N VAL A 122 -5.86 -3.37 -12.21
CA VAL A 122 -6.75 -4.51 -11.94
C VAL A 122 -6.74 -4.87 -10.45
N LEU A 123 -5.56 -5.00 -9.85
CA LEU A 123 -5.44 -5.29 -8.42
C LEU A 123 -6.04 -4.18 -7.56
N GLN A 124 -5.85 -2.90 -7.94
CA GLN A 124 -6.40 -1.76 -7.24
C GLN A 124 -7.93 -1.75 -7.28
N LEU A 125 -8.53 -2.01 -8.44
CA LEU A 125 -9.97 -2.07 -8.60
C LEU A 125 -10.57 -3.18 -7.73
N LEU A 126 -10.03 -4.39 -7.83
CA LEU A 126 -10.48 -5.54 -7.05
C LEU A 126 -10.35 -5.27 -5.55
N ALA A 127 -9.19 -4.79 -5.10
CA ALA A 127 -8.96 -4.47 -3.70
C ALA A 127 -9.93 -3.40 -3.19
N SER A 128 -10.17 -2.33 -3.96
CA SER A 128 -11.11 -1.27 -3.58
C SER A 128 -12.52 -1.80 -3.43
N VAL A 129 -13.03 -2.58 -4.41
CA VAL A 129 -14.37 -3.16 -4.37
C VAL A 129 -14.54 -4.09 -3.18
N PHE A 130 -13.59 -5.02 -2.96
CA PHE A 130 -13.67 -5.96 -1.84
C PHE A 130 -13.60 -5.27 -0.47
N ILE A 131 -12.75 -4.25 -0.32
CA ILE A 131 -12.60 -3.55 0.95
C ILE A 131 -13.80 -2.67 1.24
N ILE A 132 -14.32 -1.92 0.24
CA ILE A 132 -15.56 -1.15 0.41
C ILE A 132 -16.72 -2.09 0.77
N SER A 133 -16.86 -3.22 0.08
CA SER A 133 -17.86 -4.22 0.38
C SER A 133 -17.73 -4.72 1.83
N SER A 134 -16.49 -4.95 2.30
CA SER A 134 -16.24 -5.34 3.69
C SER A 134 -16.66 -4.26 4.68
N TRP A 135 -16.34 -2.99 4.39
CA TRP A 135 -16.73 -1.87 5.26
C TRP A 135 -18.25 -1.73 5.39
N ILE A 136 -19.00 -2.00 4.30
CA ILE A 136 -20.47 -1.88 4.30
C ILE A 136 -21.13 -3.07 4.98
N ASN A 137 -20.63 -4.29 4.75
CA ASN A 137 -21.30 -5.52 5.14
C ASN A 137 -20.90 -6.08 6.51
N GLN A 138 -19.78 -5.60 7.10
CA GLN A 138 -19.27 -6.15 8.36
C GLN A 138 -19.53 -5.21 9.53
N SER A 139 -20.32 -5.67 10.50
CA SER A 139 -20.73 -4.89 11.68
C SER A 139 -19.62 -4.64 12.71
N HIS A 140 -18.45 -5.25 12.56
CA HIS A 140 -17.35 -5.10 13.52
C HIS A 140 -16.51 -3.82 13.29
N PHE A 141 -16.70 -3.11 12.18
CA PHE A 141 -16.04 -1.82 11.96
C PHE A 141 -16.67 -0.74 12.86
N LYS A 142 -15.83 -0.09 13.66
CA LYS A 142 -16.21 1.00 14.57
C LYS A 142 -15.38 2.24 14.25
N ILE A 143 -15.89 3.41 14.65
CA ILE A 143 -15.16 4.69 14.49
C ILE A 143 -13.78 4.66 15.15
N GLU A 144 -13.63 3.89 16.24
CA GLU A 144 -12.36 3.69 16.95
C GLU A 144 -11.28 3.01 16.10
N HIS A 145 -11.68 2.19 15.10
CA HIS A 145 -10.77 1.52 14.17
C HIS A 145 -10.33 2.41 13.01
N MET A 146 -10.93 3.60 12.86
CA MET A 146 -10.63 4.50 11.78
C MET A 146 -9.27 5.16 12.00
N THR A 147 -8.34 4.88 11.11
CA THR A 147 -6.96 5.38 11.10
C THR A 147 -6.65 6.01 9.75
N PRO A 148 -5.58 6.81 9.61
CA PRO A 148 -5.12 7.26 8.29
C PRO A 148 -4.90 6.13 7.27
N GLY A 149 -4.69 4.88 7.74
CA GLY A 149 -4.61 3.71 6.87
C GLY A 149 -5.85 3.45 6.01
N TRP A 150 -7.01 4.01 6.37
CA TRP A 150 -8.24 3.89 5.58
C TRP A 150 -8.18 4.64 4.24
N PHE A 151 -7.24 5.57 4.07
CA PHE A 151 -6.99 6.20 2.77
C PHE A 151 -6.32 5.24 1.77
N ILE A 152 -5.59 4.24 2.24
CA ILE A 152 -4.81 3.36 1.38
C ILE A 152 -5.68 2.62 0.35
N PRO A 153 -6.83 2.00 0.67
CA PRO A 153 -7.59 1.19 -0.28
C PRO A 153 -8.11 1.95 -1.49
N ILE A 154 -8.56 3.18 -1.31
CA ILE A 154 -9.33 3.88 -2.35
C ILE A 154 -8.62 5.16 -2.79
N VAL A 155 -8.24 6.02 -1.85
CA VAL A 155 -7.63 7.31 -2.18
C VAL A 155 -6.30 7.13 -2.94
N GLY A 156 -5.55 6.09 -2.59
CA GLY A 156 -4.31 5.78 -3.31
C GLY A 156 -4.50 5.40 -4.79
N ALA A 157 -5.73 5.23 -5.28
CA ALA A 157 -6.03 5.06 -6.70
C ALA A 157 -5.74 6.33 -7.52
N ILE A 158 -5.58 7.49 -6.89
CA ILE A 158 -5.15 8.74 -7.54
C ILE A 158 -3.80 8.60 -8.25
N ILE A 159 -3.00 7.58 -7.96
CA ILE A 159 -1.74 7.28 -8.66
C ILE A 159 -1.98 6.75 -10.09
N VAL A 160 -3.12 6.10 -10.36
CA VAL A 160 -3.43 5.46 -11.64
C VAL A 160 -3.26 6.39 -12.84
N PRO A 161 -3.74 7.66 -12.81
CA PRO A 161 -3.61 8.59 -13.93
C PRO A 161 -2.19 8.91 -14.34
N ILE A 162 -1.20 8.84 -13.44
CA ILE A 162 0.16 9.30 -13.72
C ILE A 162 0.77 8.54 -14.91
N ALA A 163 0.64 7.23 -14.92
CA ALA A 163 1.08 6.41 -16.04
C ALA A 163 -0.06 6.16 -17.04
N GLY A 164 -1.31 6.09 -16.59
CA GLY A 164 -2.46 5.77 -17.43
C GLY A 164 -2.68 6.75 -18.58
N VAL A 165 -2.52 8.04 -18.33
CA VAL A 165 -2.61 9.08 -19.38
C VAL A 165 -1.48 8.90 -20.40
N LYS A 166 -0.26 8.56 -19.97
CA LYS A 166 0.87 8.32 -20.86
C LYS A 166 0.69 7.06 -21.72
N HIS A 167 -0.07 6.08 -21.23
CA HIS A 167 -0.45 4.88 -21.98
C HIS A 167 -1.71 5.07 -22.87
N GLY A 168 -2.33 6.26 -22.85
CA GLY A 168 -3.51 6.57 -23.66
C GLY A 168 -4.84 6.16 -23.01
N PHE A 169 -4.87 5.71 -21.75
CA PHE A 169 -6.09 5.29 -21.05
C PHE A 169 -6.71 6.43 -20.25
N LEU A 170 -7.17 7.46 -20.94
CA LEU A 170 -7.70 8.67 -20.34
C LEU A 170 -8.97 8.40 -19.50
N GLU A 171 -9.90 7.61 -20.01
CA GLU A 171 -11.18 7.27 -19.37
C GLU A 171 -10.96 6.56 -18.01
N ILE A 172 -10.12 5.53 -18.02
CA ILE A 172 -9.77 4.79 -16.81
C ILE A 172 -9.06 5.71 -15.81
N SER A 173 -8.20 6.58 -16.29
CA SER A 173 -7.47 7.56 -15.47
C SER A 173 -8.44 8.53 -14.78
N TRP A 174 -9.41 9.07 -15.50
CA TRP A 174 -10.45 9.94 -14.95
C TRP A 174 -11.33 9.21 -13.93
N PHE A 175 -11.72 7.96 -14.23
CA PHE A 175 -12.50 7.16 -13.30
C PHE A 175 -11.81 7.02 -11.95
N PHE A 176 -10.56 6.55 -11.93
CA PHE A 176 -9.82 6.35 -10.67
C PHE A 176 -9.51 7.66 -9.96
N PHE A 177 -9.22 8.74 -10.69
CA PHE A 177 -9.01 10.06 -10.13
C PHE A 177 -10.27 10.59 -9.44
N ALA A 178 -11.40 10.55 -10.12
CA ALA A 178 -12.68 11.03 -9.59
C ALA A 178 -13.11 10.24 -8.34
N VAL A 179 -13.05 8.90 -8.40
CA VAL A 179 -13.36 8.04 -7.26
C VAL A 179 -12.41 8.34 -6.09
N GLY A 180 -11.11 8.46 -6.36
CA GLY A 180 -10.11 8.77 -5.33
C GLY A 180 -10.36 10.10 -4.64
N ILE A 181 -10.70 11.17 -5.38
CA ILE A 181 -11.00 12.50 -4.82
C ILE A 181 -12.28 12.49 -3.99
N ILE A 182 -13.36 11.86 -4.49
CA ILE A 182 -14.63 11.76 -3.74
C ILE A 182 -14.41 11.06 -2.40
N PHE A 183 -13.73 9.91 -2.42
CA PHE A 183 -13.42 9.18 -1.19
C PHE A 183 -12.41 9.91 -0.30
N TRP A 184 -11.48 10.66 -0.87
CA TRP A 184 -10.56 11.48 -0.09
C TRP A 184 -11.32 12.52 0.76
N ILE A 185 -12.26 13.26 0.14
CA ILE A 185 -13.09 14.25 0.86
C ILE A 185 -13.90 13.57 1.96
N ALA A 186 -14.58 12.47 1.64
CA ALA A 186 -15.43 11.75 2.59
C ALA A 186 -14.61 11.20 3.78
N LEU A 187 -13.53 10.46 3.50
CA LEU A 187 -12.68 9.86 4.52
C LEU A 187 -11.91 10.91 5.31
N PHE A 188 -11.45 12.00 4.66
CA PHE A 188 -10.78 13.09 5.35
C PHE A 188 -11.70 13.71 6.42
N THR A 189 -12.95 13.98 6.06
CA THR A 189 -13.94 14.52 7.00
C THR A 189 -14.14 13.58 8.20
N ILE A 190 -14.32 12.28 7.95
CA ILE A 190 -14.55 11.29 9.01
C ILE A 190 -13.32 11.11 9.89
N VAL A 191 -12.12 11.03 9.29
CA VAL A 191 -10.85 10.89 10.03
C VAL A 191 -10.61 12.13 10.89
N MET A 192 -10.82 13.34 10.34
CA MET A 192 -10.71 14.60 11.11
C MET A 192 -11.71 14.65 12.26
N TYR A 193 -12.98 14.30 12.01
CA TYR A 193 -13.98 14.20 13.06
C TYR A 193 -13.52 13.25 14.18
N ARG A 194 -13.03 12.06 13.82
CA ARG A 194 -12.54 11.11 14.80
C ARG A 194 -11.34 11.65 15.58
N MET A 195 -10.35 12.28 14.91
CA MET A 195 -9.15 12.79 15.56
C MET A 195 -9.43 13.95 16.52
N ILE A 196 -10.45 14.77 16.22
CA ILE A 196 -10.82 15.94 17.04
C ILE A 196 -11.68 15.53 18.24
N PHE A 197 -12.66 14.63 18.04
CA PHE A 197 -13.72 14.38 19.00
C PHE A 197 -13.64 13.02 19.73
N HIS A 198 -12.72 12.14 19.36
CA HIS A 198 -12.57 10.83 19.99
C HIS A 198 -11.19 10.63 20.61
N ALA A 199 -11.10 9.70 21.57
CA ALA A 199 -9.84 9.35 22.23
C ALA A 199 -8.75 8.87 21.23
N SER A 200 -7.48 9.02 21.59
CA SER A 200 -6.34 8.54 20.81
C SER A 200 -6.46 7.06 20.48
N ILE A 201 -5.80 6.65 19.39
CA ILE A 201 -5.77 5.23 18.99
C ILE A 201 -5.04 4.46 20.09
N PRO A 202 -5.64 3.39 20.67
CA PRO A 202 -4.93 2.53 21.61
C PRO A 202 -3.66 1.95 20.97
N ASP A 203 -2.54 1.89 21.71
CA ASP A 203 -1.23 1.42 21.21
C ASP A 203 -1.30 0.03 20.55
N ARG A 204 -2.17 -0.85 21.06
CA ARG A 204 -2.41 -2.19 20.48
C ARG A 204 -3.04 -2.20 19.09
N LEU A 205 -3.55 -1.07 18.61
CA LEU A 205 -4.16 -0.91 17.29
C LEU A 205 -3.26 -0.14 16.31
N LEU A 206 -2.09 0.30 16.76
CA LEU A 206 -1.08 0.87 15.87
C LEU A 206 -0.48 -0.26 15.00
N PRO A 207 -0.19 0.03 13.72
CA PRO A 207 0.35 -0.93 12.77
C PRO A 207 1.77 -1.37 13.11
#